data_2b0cf793c67518f37ff55d9a6894c9fa
#
_entry.id   2b0cf793c67518f37ff55d9a6894c9fa
#
_cell.length_a   1.000
_cell.length_b   1.000
_cell.length_c   1.000
_cell.angle_alpha   90.00
_cell.angle_beta   90.00
_cell.angle_gamma   90.00
#
_symmetry.space_group_name_H-M   'P 1'
#
loop_
_entity.id
_entity.type
_entity.pdbx_description
1 polymer ?
#
loop_
_entity_poly.entity_id
_entity_poly.type
_entity_poly.pdbx_seq_one_letter_code
_entity_poly.pdbx_strand_id
1 'polypeptide(L)'
;MNIKSAQSLVAEALKEIKTIDTDQAFKMVEENSCNLIDIRDVRELEKEGRIENSHHIPRGMMEFWLDPNSPYFQQGKLDQSKEMVLFCAGGLRSALAAKTLKDMGFEKVSHIDGGFGALRNSKFKIV
;
A
#
# COMPACT_ATOMS: atom_id res chain seq x y z
N MET A 1 -21.35 24.89 2.44
CA MET A 1 -20.24 24.00 2.83
C MET A 1 -19.43 23.63 1.60
N ASN A 2 -18.13 23.85 1.66
CA ASN A 2 -17.22 23.51 0.55
C ASN A 2 -16.48 22.24 0.89
N ILE A 3 -16.94 21.13 0.34
CA ILE A 3 -16.30 19.83 0.57
C ILE A 3 -15.30 19.57 -0.55
N LYS A 4 -14.05 19.30 -0.16
CA LYS A 4 -13.04 18.87 -1.11
C LYS A 4 -13.36 17.45 -1.55
N SER A 5 -13.34 17.19 -2.84
CA SER A 5 -13.70 15.87 -3.36
C SER A 5 -12.61 14.83 -3.05
N ALA A 6 -13.02 13.56 -2.99
CA ALA A 6 -12.05 12.46 -2.86
C ALA A 6 -11.07 12.47 -4.03
N GLN A 7 -11.53 12.78 -5.24
CA GLN A 7 -10.69 12.87 -6.42
C GLN A 7 -9.60 13.94 -6.27
N SER A 8 -9.94 15.10 -5.68
CA SER A 8 -8.98 16.15 -5.41
C SER A 8 -7.93 15.71 -4.38
N LEU A 9 -8.37 15.00 -3.33
CA LEU A 9 -7.44 14.48 -2.33
C LEU A 9 -6.46 13.49 -2.96
N VAL A 10 -6.94 12.62 -3.84
CA VAL A 10 -6.09 11.66 -4.55
C VAL A 10 -5.09 12.41 -5.44
N ALA A 11 -5.55 13.40 -6.20
CA ALA A 11 -4.67 14.17 -7.09
C ALA A 11 -3.57 14.89 -6.30
N GLU A 12 -3.91 15.45 -5.14
CA GLU A 12 -2.92 16.09 -4.27
C GLU A 12 -1.92 15.08 -3.72
N ALA A 13 -2.41 13.92 -3.29
CA ALA A 13 -1.56 12.85 -2.76
C ALA A 13 -0.56 12.38 -3.82
N LEU A 14 -1.03 12.17 -5.06
CA LEU A 14 -0.18 11.70 -6.16
C LEU A 14 1.00 12.63 -6.45
N LYS A 15 0.88 13.91 -6.12
CA LYS A 15 1.98 14.87 -6.31
C LYS A 15 3.06 14.73 -5.24
N GLU A 16 2.73 14.16 -4.09
CA GLU A 16 3.63 14.08 -2.94
C GLU A 16 4.23 12.71 -2.71
N ILE A 17 3.71 11.68 -3.39
CA ILE A 17 4.13 10.30 -3.17
C ILE A 17 4.81 9.74 -4.42
N LYS A 18 5.52 8.63 -4.23
CA LYS A 18 6.17 7.92 -5.30
C LYS A 18 5.19 6.85 -5.84
N THR A 19 4.97 6.86 -7.14
CA THR A 19 4.16 5.86 -7.83
C THR A 19 5.08 4.97 -8.65
N ILE A 20 4.95 3.66 -8.48
CA ILE A 20 5.75 2.68 -9.23
C ILE A 20 4.83 1.77 -10.03
N ASP A 21 5.38 1.16 -11.08
CA ASP A 21 4.64 0.18 -11.86
C ASP A 21 4.85 -1.24 -11.30
N THR A 22 4.13 -2.21 -11.88
CA THR A 22 4.19 -3.59 -11.40
C THR A 22 5.56 -4.23 -11.61
N ASP A 23 6.28 -3.87 -12.67
CA ASP A 23 7.62 -4.42 -12.92
C ASP A 23 8.62 -3.95 -11.87
N GLN A 24 8.57 -2.67 -11.52
CA GLN A 24 9.41 -2.12 -10.45
C GLN A 24 9.10 -2.80 -9.11
N ALA A 25 7.82 -2.96 -8.81
CA ALA A 25 7.39 -3.62 -7.57
C ALA A 25 7.86 -5.08 -7.54
N PHE A 26 7.74 -5.79 -8.64
CA PHE A 26 8.16 -7.19 -8.73
C PHE A 26 9.66 -7.32 -8.44
N LYS A 27 10.46 -6.45 -9.05
CA LYS A 27 11.90 -6.44 -8.83
C LYS A 27 12.24 -6.19 -7.36
N MET A 28 11.54 -5.26 -6.72
CA MET A 28 11.77 -4.95 -5.32
C MET A 28 11.44 -6.14 -4.41
N VAL A 29 10.36 -6.85 -4.71
CA VAL A 29 9.98 -8.06 -3.95
C VAL A 29 11.02 -9.16 -4.15
N GLU A 30 11.47 -9.37 -5.39
CA GLU A 30 12.50 -10.37 -5.69
C GLU A 30 13.82 -10.06 -4.96
N GLU A 31 14.17 -8.80 -4.85
CA GLU A 31 15.39 -8.36 -4.15
C GLU A 31 15.20 -8.28 -2.63
N ASN A 32 13.99 -8.57 -2.15
CA ASN A 32 13.63 -8.47 -0.73
C ASN A 32 13.93 -7.07 -0.16
N SER A 33 13.68 -6.03 -0.95
CA SER A 33 13.98 -4.65 -0.58
C SER A 33 12.77 -3.84 -0.14
N CYS A 34 11.59 -4.48 -0.07
CA CYS A 34 10.37 -3.77 0.32
C CYS A 34 9.44 -4.67 1.13
N ASN A 35 8.48 -4.02 1.78
CA ASN A 35 7.31 -4.67 2.32
C ASN A 35 6.17 -4.40 1.34
N LEU A 36 5.63 -5.45 0.73
CA LEU A 36 4.49 -5.33 -0.18
C LEU A 36 3.22 -5.42 0.66
N ILE A 37 2.43 -4.35 0.66
CA ILE A 37 1.30 -4.21 1.58
C ILE A 37 -0.01 -4.03 0.82
N ASP A 38 -0.92 -4.96 1.03
CA ASP A 38 -2.28 -4.93 0.50
C ASP A 38 -3.18 -4.24 1.53
N ILE A 39 -3.75 -3.09 1.17
CA ILE A 39 -4.61 -2.33 2.09
C ILE A 39 -6.09 -2.49 1.79
N ARG A 40 -6.45 -3.44 0.94
CA ARG A 40 -7.85 -3.69 0.60
C ARG A 40 -8.62 -4.24 1.80
N ASP A 41 -9.94 -4.20 1.70
CA ASP A 41 -10.82 -4.86 2.66
C ASP A 41 -10.66 -6.38 2.53
N VAL A 42 -10.74 -7.10 3.64
CA VAL A 42 -10.53 -8.57 3.65
C VAL A 42 -11.49 -9.29 2.70
N ARG A 43 -12.69 -8.76 2.49
CA ARG A 43 -13.67 -9.36 1.56
C ARG A 43 -13.19 -9.32 0.11
N GLU A 44 -12.38 -8.32 -0.25
CA GLU A 44 -11.78 -8.26 -1.59
C GLU A 44 -10.74 -9.38 -1.76
N LEU A 45 -9.96 -9.67 -0.73
CA LEU A 45 -9.00 -10.77 -0.76
C LEU A 45 -9.71 -12.12 -0.88
N GLU A 46 -10.79 -12.30 -0.12
CA GLU A 46 -11.57 -13.55 -0.16
C GLU A 46 -12.19 -13.78 -1.53
N LYS A 47 -12.66 -12.71 -2.18
CA LYS A 47 -13.34 -12.81 -3.47
C LYS A 47 -12.38 -12.95 -4.64
N GLU A 48 -11.28 -12.19 -4.62
CA GLU A 48 -10.40 -12.05 -5.79
C GLU A 48 -9.03 -12.67 -5.61
N GLY A 49 -8.73 -13.16 -4.41
CA GLY A 49 -7.41 -13.68 -4.09
C GLY A 49 -6.47 -12.61 -3.61
N ARG A 50 -5.26 -13.01 -3.31
CA ARG A 50 -4.22 -12.12 -2.79
C ARG A 50 -2.93 -12.32 -3.56
N ILE A 51 -2.05 -11.34 -3.46
CA ILE A 51 -0.74 -11.40 -4.10
C ILE A 51 0.22 -12.18 -3.19
N GLU A 52 0.90 -13.17 -3.76
CA GLU A 52 1.90 -13.94 -3.02
C GLU A 52 2.98 -13.00 -2.47
N ASN A 53 3.37 -13.26 -1.23
CA ASN A 53 4.38 -12.47 -0.50
C ASN A 53 3.89 -11.07 -0.07
N SER A 54 2.60 -10.80 -0.16
CA SER A 54 2.05 -9.54 0.35
C SER A 54 1.60 -9.68 1.80
N HIS A 55 1.64 -8.57 2.51
CA HIS A 55 1.12 -8.46 3.87
C HIS A 55 -0.22 -7.74 3.81
N HIS A 56 -1.24 -8.28 4.47
CA HIS A 56 -2.54 -7.61 4.51
C HIS A 56 -2.61 -6.69 5.71
N ILE A 57 -2.72 -5.40 5.44
CA ILE A 57 -2.96 -4.38 6.47
C ILE A 57 -4.14 -3.54 5.96
N PRO A 58 -5.36 -3.80 6.45
CA PRO A 58 -6.53 -3.07 5.95
C PRO A 58 -6.39 -1.57 6.22
N ARG A 59 -6.84 -0.78 5.25
CA ARG A 59 -6.66 0.68 5.31
C ARG A 59 -7.09 1.28 6.65
N GLY A 60 -8.18 0.77 7.23
CA GLY A 60 -8.72 1.29 8.49
C GLY A 60 -7.84 1.06 9.71
N MET A 61 -6.88 0.13 9.63
CA MET A 61 -5.99 -0.18 10.74
C MET A 61 -4.54 0.20 10.47
N MET A 62 -4.25 0.73 9.27
CA MET A 62 -2.87 0.93 8.84
C MET A 62 -2.05 1.77 9.81
N GLU A 63 -2.55 2.94 10.18
CA GLU A 63 -1.82 3.84 11.07
C GLU A 63 -1.53 3.17 12.41
N PHE A 64 -2.54 2.46 12.94
CA PHE A 64 -2.44 1.84 14.27
C PHE A 64 -1.51 0.64 14.27
N TRP A 65 -1.50 -0.13 13.21
CA TRP A 65 -0.66 -1.33 13.12
C TRP A 65 0.80 -0.99 12.82
N LEU A 66 1.06 0.17 12.22
CA LEU A 66 2.41 0.59 11.84
C LEU A 66 3.05 1.57 12.80
N ASP A 67 2.29 2.15 13.73
CA ASP A 67 2.81 3.08 14.71
C ASP A 67 3.39 2.32 15.91
N PRO A 68 4.73 2.36 16.14
CA PRO A 68 5.34 1.64 17.26
C PRO A 68 4.83 2.05 18.63
N ASN A 69 4.22 3.23 18.74
CA ASN A 69 3.68 3.73 20.02
C ASN A 69 2.20 3.41 20.19
N SER A 70 1.59 2.79 19.18
CA SER A 70 0.19 2.37 19.26
C SER A 70 0.07 1.05 20.04
N PRO A 71 -1.02 0.87 20.85
CA PRO A 71 -1.25 -0.43 21.49
C PRO A 71 -1.56 -1.54 20.49
N TYR A 72 -1.83 -1.20 19.22
CA TYR A 72 -2.15 -2.17 18.17
C TYR A 72 -0.97 -2.45 17.23
N PHE A 73 0.22 -2.00 17.60
CA PHE A 73 1.41 -2.18 16.76
C PHE A 73 1.67 -3.66 16.45
N GLN A 74 1.87 -3.99 15.17
CA GLN A 74 2.14 -5.35 14.70
C GLN A 74 3.65 -5.61 14.69
N GLN A 75 4.20 -5.81 15.86
CA GLN A 75 5.65 -5.99 16.03
C GLN A 75 6.15 -7.24 15.30
N GLY A 76 7.26 -7.10 14.59
CA GLY A 76 7.93 -8.23 13.95
C GLY A 76 7.33 -8.68 12.63
N LYS A 77 6.23 -8.07 12.16
CA LYS A 77 5.60 -8.47 10.90
C LYS A 77 6.22 -7.83 9.69
N LEU A 78 6.74 -6.62 9.85
CA LEU A 78 7.35 -5.87 8.75
C LEU A 78 8.73 -5.38 9.19
N ASP A 79 9.62 -5.26 8.22
CA ASP A 79 10.91 -4.62 8.41
C ASP A 79 10.75 -3.14 8.05
N GLN A 80 10.61 -2.29 9.07
CA GLN A 80 10.35 -0.87 8.86
C GLN A 80 11.53 -0.11 8.24
N SER A 81 12.69 -0.74 8.12
CA SER A 81 13.83 -0.15 7.43
C SER A 81 13.70 -0.25 5.91
N LYS A 82 12.81 -1.12 5.43
CA LYS A 82 12.57 -1.32 4.00
C LYS A 82 11.45 -0.42 3.50
N GLU A 83 11.43 -0.22 2.19
CA GLU A 83 10.38 0.59 1.57
C GLU A 83 9.00 -0.03 1.79
N MET A 84 8.02 0.80 2.12
CA MET A 84 6.62 0.39 2.21
C MET A 84 5.99 0.57 0.83
N VAL A 85 5.60 -0.52 0.20
CA VAL A 85 4.97 -0.48 -1.13
C VAL A 85 3.52 -0.88 -0.97
N LEU A 86 2.63 0.09 -1.09
CA LEU A 86 1.20 -0.10 -0.86
C LEU A 86 0.44 -0.35 -2.15
N PHE A 87 -0.61 -1.16 -2.09
CA PHE A 87 -1.56 -1.26 -3.19
C PHE A 87 -2.98 -1.48 -2.67
N CYS A 88 -3.94 -1.04 -3.46
CA CYS A 88 -5.36 -1.31 -3.26
C CYS A 88 -5.92 -1.92 -4.54
N ALA A 89 -7.21 -1.80 -4.81
CA ALA A 89 -7.79 -2.39 -6.02
C ALA A 89 -7.33 -1.68 -7.29
N GLY A 90 -7.37 -0.34 -7.31
CA GLY A 90 -7.08 0.45 -8.52
C GLY A 90 -6.11 1.60 -8.35
N GLY A 91 -5.63 1.86 -7.13
CA GLY A 91 -4.64 2.91 -6.90
C GLY A 91 -5.14 4.16 -6.19
N LEU A 92 -6.43 4.27 -5.89
CA LEU A 92 -6.98 5.47 -5.25
C LEU A 92 -6.75 5.48 -3.74
N ARG A 93 -7.19 4.42 -3.06
CA ARG A 93 -7.00 4.30 -1.61
C ARG A 93 -5.53 4.26 -1.24
N SER A 94 -4.71 3.60 -2.06
CA SER A 94 -3.28 3.49 -1.78
C SER A 94 -2.54 4.82 -1.94
N ALA A 95 -3.01 5.70 -2.83
CA ALA A 95 -2.45 7.05 -2.94
C ALA A 95 -2.65 7.82 -1.63
N LEU A 96 -3.87 7.81 -1.09
CA LEU A 96 -4.18 8.46 0.18
C LEU A 96 -3.41 7.83 1.34
N ALA A 97 -3.31 6.51 1.35
CA ALA A 97 -2.59 5.78 2.38
C ALA A 97 -1.10 6.11 2.36
N ALA A 98 -0.49 6.13 1.18
CA ALA A 98 0.92 6.46 1.05
C ALA A 98 1.22 7.87 1.57
N LYS A 99 0.35 8.83 1.25
CA LYS A 99 0.50 10.19 1.77
C LYS A 99 0.41 10.21 3.30
N THR A 100 -0.53 9.46 3.86
CA THR A 100 -0.66 9.36 5.32
C THR A 100 0.60 8.80 5.96
N LEU A 101 1.19 7.76 5.40
CA LEU A 101 2.44 7.21 5.94
C LEU A 101 3.58 8.22 5.87
N LYS A 102 3.66 8.99 4.80
CA LYS A 102 4.66 10.05 4.71
C LYS A 102 4.43 11.12 5.76
N ASP A 103 3.19 11.50 6.01
CA ASP A 103 2.84 12.46 7.05
C ASP A 103 3.19 11.93 8.44
N MET A 104 3.16 10.61 8.64
CA MET A 104 3.59 9.97 9.89
C MET A 104 5.11 9.94 10.06
N GLY A 105 5.88 10.22 8.99
CA GLY A 105 7.33 10.24 9.04
C GLY A 105 8.03 9.08 8.35
N PHE A 106 7.29 8.18 7.71
CA PHE A 106 7.91 7.13 6.90
C PHE A 106 8.52 7.77 5.66
N GLU A 107 9.82 7.60 5.47
CA GLU A 107 10.53 8.25 4.35
C GLU A 107 10.46 7.46 3.06
N LYS A 108 10.43 6.12 3.16
CA LYS A 108 10.46 5.23 2.00
C LYS A 108 9.08 4.62 1.79
N VAL A 109 8.24 5.33 1.04
CA VAL A 109 6.87 4.90 0.76
C VAL A 109 6.57 5.09 -0.71
N SER A 110 5.97 4.08 -1.31
CA SER A 110 5.45 4.17 -2.67
C SER A 110 4.14 3.40 -2.76
N HIS A 111 3.42 3.61 -3.87
CA HIS A 111 2.25 2.80 -4.14
C HIS A 111 2.27 2.35 -5.60
N ILE A 112 1.51 1.29 -5.90
CA ILE A 112 1.53 0.66 -7.21
C ILE A 112 0.42 1.24 -8.08
N ASP A 113 0.82 1.77 -9.24
CA ASP A 113 -0.11 2.26 -10.25
C ASP A 113 -1.02 1.11 -10.72
N GLY A 114 -2.33 1.37 -10.73
CA GLY A 114 -3.32 0.37 -11.15
C GLY A 114 -3.63 -0.70 -10.12
N GLY A 115 -2.91 -0.75 -9.01
CA GLY A 115 -3.22 -1.64 -7.89
C GLY A 115 -3.34 -3.10 -8.24
N PHE A 116 -4.24 -3.81 -7.54
CA PHE A 116 -4.46 -5.24 -7.74
C PHE A 116 -4.87 -5.58 -9.18
N GLY A 117 -5.65 -4.70 -9.82
CA GLY A 117 -6.04 -4.88 -11.22
C GLY A 117 -4.84 -5.00 -12.15
N ALA A 118 -3.79 -4.18 -11.92
CA ALA A 118 -2.55 -4.26 -12.69
C ALA A 118 -1.70 -5.46 -12.26
N LEU A 119 -1.65 -5.73 -10.96
CA LEU A 119 -0.84 -6.85 -10.43
C LEU A 119 -1.31 -8.21 -10.92
N ARG A 120 -2.63 -8.40 -11.05
CA ARG A 120 -3.18 -9.69 -11.55
C ARG A 120 -2.80 -9.98 -12.99
N ASN A 121 -2.44 -8.96 -13.76
CA ASN A 121 -1.99 -9.09 -15.15
C ASN A 121 -0.47 -8.97 -15.28
N SER A 122 0.25 -9.12 -14.19
CA SER A 122 1.69 -8.97 -14.13
C SER A 122 2.38 -10.31 -13.82
N LYS A 123 3.66 -10.24 -13.49
CA LYS A 123 4.45 -11.42 -13.08
C LYS A 123 4.09 -11.93 -11.68
N PHE A 124 3.37 -11.13 -10.89
CA PHE A 124 2.99 -11.54 -9.55
C PHE A 124 2.02 -12.71 -9.59
N LYS A 125 2.16 -13.60 -8.61
CA LYS A 125 1.29 -14.76 -8.50
C LYS A 125 0.13 -14.46 -7.55
N ILE A 126 -1.07 -14.83 -7.96
CA ILE A 126 -2.27 -14.74 -7.12
C ILE A 126 -2.46 -16.07 -6.40
N VAL A 127 -2.68 -15.98 -5.11
CA VAL A 127 -2.88 -17.16 -4.26
C VAL A 127 -4.18 -17.09 -3.47
#